data_f4bf4f59d65e4732d3b0094d29aea4c0
#
_entry.id   f4bf4f59d65e4732d3b0094d29aea4c0
#
_cell.length_a   1.000
_cell.length_b   1.000
_cell.length_c   1.000
_cell.angle_alpha   90.00
_cell.angle_beta   90.00
_cell.angle_gamma   90.00
#
_symmetry.space_group_name_H-M   'P 1'
#
loop_
_entity.id
_entity.type
_entity.pdbx_description
1 polymer ?
#
loop_
_entity_poly.entity_id
_entity_poly.type
_entity_poly.pdbx_seq_one_letter_code
_entity_poly.pdbx_strand_id
1 'polypeptide(L)'
;MKKKFNLLCLVLTGLLTLLPINSEAAPKQTKVYVFGISINFTDSVTYMTDIQILEPAYIETKTGFLYDRSIYSQQLQIWIEQAKKQPYTTCTIFFSENKSKLEKKYNKIRDKFRKDQSTTVKCLEPGEFKFNILEWTEHERL
;
A
#
# COMPACT_ATOMS: atom_id res chain seq x y z
N MET A 1 -40.20 42.60 -22.04
CA MET A 1 -38.88 42.01 -22.36
C MET A 1 -37.97 41.87 -21.14
N LYS A 2 -37.91 42.80 -20.24
CA LYS A 2 -36.99 42.74 -19.05
C LYS A 2 -37.30 41.58 -18.07
N LYS A 3 -38.54 41.18 -17.89
CA LYS A 3 -38.95 40.09 -16.99
C LYS A 3 -38.53 38.68 -17.47
N LYS A 4 -38.47 38.47 -18.79
CA LYS A 4 -38.08 37.18 -19.36
C LYS A 4 -36.58 36.93 -19.30
N PHE A 5 -35.76 37.99 -19.29
CA PHE A 5 -34.31 37.91 -19.18
C PHE A 5 -33.87 37.49 -17.76
N ASN A 6 -34.57 38.01 -16.73
CA ASN A 6 -34.27 37.69 -15.36
C ASN A 6 -34.62 36.21 -15.00
N LEU A 7 -35.66 35.64 -15.64
CA LEU A 7 -36.04 34.25 -15.46
C LEU A 7 -35.00 33.29 -16.07
N LEU A 8 -34.45 33.65 -17.23
CA LEU A 8 -33.42 32.89 -17.93
C LEU A 8 -32.08 32.88 -17.14
N CYS A 9 -31.70 34.01 -16.54
CA CYS A 9 -30.52 34.09 -15.67
C CYS A 9 -30.69 33.28 -14.37
N LEU A 10 -31.90 33.25 -13.79
CA LEU A 10 -32.19 32.44 -12.59
C LEU A 10 -32.12 30.93 -12.85
N VAL A 11 -32.57 30.49 -14.05
CA VAL A 11 -32.46 29.08 -14.43
C VAL A 11 -31.00 28.68 -14.74
N LEU A 12 -30.21 29.59 -15.32
CA LEU A 12 -28.81 29.33 -15.64
C LEU A 12 -27.93 29.30 -14.38
N THR A 13 -28.23 30.13 -13.36
CA THR A 13 -27.52 30.09 -12.06
C THR A 13 -27.90 28.89 -11.23
N GLY A 14 -29.12 28.36 -11.32
CA GLY A 14 -29.56 27.15 -10.62
C GLY A 14 -28.92 25.86 -11.15
N LEU A 15 -28.49 25.83 -12.43
CA LEU A 15 -27.89 24.64 -13.04
C LEU A 15 -26.39 24.49 -12.73
N LEU A 16 -25.73 25.54 -12.22
CA LEU A 16 -24.30 25.52 -11.92
C LEU A 16 -23.99 24.94 -10.53
N THR A 17 -25.00 24.68 -9.69
CA THR A 17 -24.82 24.20 -8.29
C THR A 17 -24.88 22.68 -8.13
N LEU A 18 -25.05 21.91 -9.22
CA LEU A 18 -25.16 20.45 -9.22
C LEU A 18 -23.88 19.74 -9.67
N LEU A 19 -22.70 20.36 -9.49
CA LEU A 19 -21.47 19.62 -9.63
C LEU A 19 -21.34 18.70 -8.40
N PRO A 20 -21.29 17.36 -8.60
CA PRO A 20 -21.01 16.47 -7.50
C PRO A 20 -19.62 16.81 -6.97
N ILE A 21 -19.54 17.35 -5.77
CA ILE A 21 -18.28 17.41 -5.03
C ILE A 21 -17.94 15.96 -4.72
N ASN A 22 -17.07 15.36 -5.55
CA ASN A 22 -16.48 14.06 -5.25
C ASN A 22 -15.53 14.26 -4.05
N SER A 23 -16.07 14.33 -2.85
CA SER A 23 -15.27 14.21 -1.66
C SER A 23 -14.80 12.76 -1.60
N GLU A 24 -13.52 12.53 -1.82
CA GLU A 24 -12.93 11.22 -1.52
C GLU A 24 -13.15 10.93 -0.04
N ALA A 25 -13.78 9.78 0.24
CA ALA A 25 -13.99 9.34 1.61
C ALA A 25 -12.62 9.14 2.28
N ALA A 26 -12.49 9.65 3.52
CA ALA A 26 -11.29 9.43 4.33
C ALA A 26 -11.01 7.91 4.46
N PRO A 27 -9.74 7.49 4.47
CA PRO A 27 -9.40 6.08 4.64
C PRO A 27 -9.82 5.59 6.02
N LYS A 28 -10.16 4.32 6.11
CA LYS A 28 -10.48 3.64 7.37
C LYS A 28 -9.18 3.40 8.15
N GLN A 29 -9.09 3.97 9.36
CA GLN A 29 -8.02 3.64 10.28
C GLN A 29 -8.26 2.26 10.91
N THR A 30 -7.24 1.41 10.90
CA THR A 30 -7.32 0.04 11.39
C THR A 30 -5.94 -0.49 11.78
N LYS A 31 -5.91 -1.76 12.18
CA LYS A 31 -4.68 -2.54 12.35
C LYS A 31 -4.55 -3.52 11.18
N VAL A 32 -3.38 -3.60 10.57
CA VAL A 32 -3.07 -4.61 9.55
C VAL A 32 -1.82 -5.39 9.89
N TYR A 33 -1.77 -6.61 9.43
CA TYR A 33 -0.57 -7.45 9.37
C TYR A 33 0.06 -7.29 8.00
N VAL A 34 1.39 -7.23 7.93
CA VAL A 34 2.13 -6.98 6.71
C VAL A 34 3.40 -7.81 6.66
N PHE A 35 3.78 -8.27 5.48
CA PHE A 35 5.12 -8.74 5.20
C PHE A 35 5.55 -8.28 3.81
N GLY A 36 6.85 -8.20 3.61
CA GLY A 36 7.44 -7.80 2.35
C GLY A 36 8.29 -8.91 1.72
N ILE A 37 8.40 -8.84 0.40
CA ILE A 37 9.26 -9.70 -0.38
C ILE A 37 10.13 -8.81 -1.27
N SER A 38 11.40 -9.15 -1.32
CA SER A 38 12.39 -8.53 -2.19
C SER A 38 12.90 -9.56 -3.17
N ILE A 39 12.77 -9.30 -4.45
CA ILE A 39 13.23 -10.16 -5.54
C ILE A 39 14.35 -9.46 -6.28
N ASN A 40 15.48 -10.12 -6.41
CA ASN A 40 16.56 -9.68 -7.26
C ASN A 40 16.71 -10.67 -8.41
N PHE A 41 16.54 -10.18 -9.64
CA PHE A 41 16.61 -11.02 -10.83
C PHE A 41 18.04 -11.36 -11.27
N THR A 42 19.03 -10.62 -10.75
CA THR A 42 20.43 -10.84 -11.10
C THR A 42 21.08 -11.88 -10.20
N ASP A 43 20.81 -11.83 -8.89
CA ASP A 43 21.49 -12.67 -7.89
C ASP A 43 20.69 -13.90 -7.48
N SER A 44 19.52 -14.13 -8.05
CA SER A 44 18.63 -15.27 -7.74
C SER A 44 18.40 -15.45 -6.23
N VAL A 45 18.33 -14.35 -5.47
CA VAL A 45 18.03 -14.33 -4.05
C VAL A 45 16.73 -13.58 -3.80
N THR A 46 15.85 -14.20 -3.03
CA THR A 46 14.59 -13.59 -2.56
C THR A 46 14.65 -13.44 -1.06
N TYR A 47 14.49 -12.21 -0.55
CA TYR A 47 14.33 -11.96 0.88
C TYR A 47 12.85 -11.84 1.22
N MET A 48 12.47 -12.39 2.37
CA MET A 48 11.14 -12.25 2.95
C MET A 48 11.26 -11.70 4.37
N THR A 49 10.48 -10.65 4.69
CA THR A 49 10.41 -10.18 6.08
C THR A 49 9.56 -11.13 6.92
N ASP A 50 9.65 -11.02 8.24
CA ASP A 50 8.65 -11.55 9.15
C ASP A 50 7.29 -10.83 8.95
N ILE A 51 6.23 -11.39 9.54
CA ILE A 51 4.92 -10.74 9.58
C ILE A 51 4.93 -9.70 10.71
N GLN A 52 4.74 -8.44 10.35
CA GLN A 52 4.73 -7.30 11.26
C GLN A 52 3.33 -6.72 11.40
N ILE A 53 3.14 -5.89 12.41
CA ILE A 53 1.89 -5.17 12.67
C ILE A 53 2.10 -3.69 12.34
N LEU A 54 1.19 -3.14 11.55
CA LEU A 54 1.05 -1.70 11.36
C LEU A 54 -0.19 -1.24 12.12
N GLU A 55 0.02 -0.37 13.12
CA GLU A 55 -1.05 0.21 13.93
C GLU A 55 -0.61 1.58 14.44
N PRO A 56 -1.22 2.70 13.98
CA PRO A 56 -2.33 2.73 13.02
C PRO A 56 -1.90 2.36 11.60
N ALA A 57 -2.83 1.81 10.84
CA ALA A 57 -2.77 1.66 9.41
C ALA A 57 -4.04 2.23 8.78
N TYR A 58 -3.99 2.57 7.51
CA TYR A 58 -5.10 3.20 6.80
C TYR A 58 -5.44 2.39 5.55
N ILE A 59 -6.72 2.04 5.42
CA ILE A 59 -7.25 1.29 4.28
C ILE A 59 -8.15 2.20 3.46
N GLU A 60 -7.89 2.30 2.17
CA GLU A 60 -8.75 3.02 1.23
C GLU A 60 -10.13 2.35 1.18
N THR A 61 -11.18 3.11 1.46
CA THR A 61 -12.56 2.57 1.57
C THR A 61 -13.11 2.05 0.24
N LYS A 62 -12.70 2.62 -0.88
CA LYS A 62 -13.16 2.22 -2.22
C LYS A 62 -12.47 0.96 -2.74
N THR A 63 -11.17 0.84 -2.53
CA THR A 63 -10.33 -0.20 -3.14
C THR A 63 -9.99 -1.33 -2.17
N GLY A 64 -10.07 -1.07 -0.85
CA GLY A 64 -9.58 -1.98 0.18
C GLY A 64 -8.05 -2.10 0.21
N PHE A 65 -7.32 -1.20 -0.46
CA PHE A 65 -5.87 -1.21 -0.46
C PHE A 65 -5.29 -0.50 0.75
N LEU A 66 -4.13 -0.97 1.18
CA LEU A 66 -3.34 -0.27 2.18
C LEU A 66 -2.88 1.07 1.60
N TYR A 67 -3.17 2.16 2.32
CA TYR A 67 -2.75 3.50 1.97
C TYR A 67 -1.22 3.56 1.89
N ASP A 68 -0.70 4.22 0.86
CA ASP A 68 0.74 4.36 0.60
C ASP A 68 1.55 3.06 0.61
N ARG A 69 0.93 1.95 0.18
CA ARG A 69 1.60 0.64 0.09
C ARG A 69 2.90 0.67 -0.71
N SER A 70 3.02 1.58 -1.68
CA SER A 70 4.23 1.79 -2.46
C SER A 70 5.39 2.29 -1.60
N ILE A 71 5.11 3.17 -0.63
CA ILE A 71 6.12 3.69 0.29
C ILE A 71 6.61 2.59 1.22
N TYR A 72 5.73 1.69 1.70
CA TYR A 72 6.17 0.52 2.46
C TYR A 72 7.07 -0.41 1.62
N SER A 73 6.75 -0.63 0.36
CA SER A 73 7.61 -1.39 -0.56
C SER A 73 8.96 -0.72 -0.74
N GLN A 74 9.00 0.60 -0.86
CA GLN A 74 10.22 1.40 -0.99
C GLN A 74 11.07 1.36 0.29
N GLN A 75 10.48 1.39 1.48
CA GLN A 75 11.22 1.22 2.74
C GLN A 75 12.02 -0.09 2.74
N LEU A 76 11.39 -1.19 2.34
CA LEU A 76 12.05 -2.48 2.24
C LEU A 76 13.14 -2.47 1.17
N GLN A 77 12.87 -1.89 0.00
CA GLN A 77 13.83 -1.81 -1.09
C GLN A 77 15.11 -1.08 -0.67
N ILE A 78 14.98 0.11 -0.10
CA ILE A 78 16.12 0.92 0.36
C ILE A 78 16.93 0.14 1.39
N TRP A 79 16.26 -0.51 2.34
CA TRP A 79 16.93 -1.29 3.37
C TRP A 79 17.69 -2.49 2.78
N ILE A 80 17.08 -3.26 1.88
CA ILE A 80 17.74 -4.39 1.19
C ILE A 80 18.96 -3.93 0.40
N GLU A 81 18.84 -2.85 -0.35
CA GLU A 81 19.95 -2.30 -1.12
C GLU A 81 21.12 -1.89 -0.23
N GLN A 82 20.83 -1.31 0.92
CA GLN A 82 21.87 -0.84 1.87
C GLN A 82 22.43 -1.97 2.74
N ALA A 83 21.58 -2.76 3.38
CA ALA A 83 21.99 -3.76 4.36
C ALA A 83 22.44 -5.06 3.73
N LYS A 84 21.86 -5.48 2.60
CA LYS A 84 22.21 -6.72 1.90
C LYS A 84 23.10 -6.49 0.68
N LYS A 85 23.39 -5.23 0.35
CA LYS A 85 24.22 -4.84 -0.81
C LYS A 85 23.67 -5.42 -2.12
N GLN A 86 22.35 -5.46 -2.26
CA GLN A 86 21.68 -5.95 -3.46
C GLN A 86 21.00 -4.80 -4.20
N PRO A 87 21.66 -4.18 -5.19
CA PRO A 87 21.05 -3.17 -6.04
C PRO A 87 20.01 -3.79 -6.99
N TYR A 88 19.16 -2.94 -7.55
CA TYR A 88 18.15 -3.34 -8.56
C TYR A 88 17.13 -4.38 -8.05
N THR A 89 16.75 -4.25 -6.79
CA THR A 89 15.79 -5.12 -6.15
C THR A 89 14.37 -4.61 -6.39
N THR A 90 13.45 -5.51 -6.69
CA THR A 90 12.02 -5.21 -6.74
C THR A 90 11.36 -5.69 -5.47
N CYS A 91 10.72 -4.79 -4.73
CA CYS A 91 10.02 -5.11 -3.51
C CYS A 91 8.51 -4.99 -3.67
N THR A 92 7.80 -5.88 -3.02
CA THR A 92 6.35 -5.83 -2.89
C THR A 92 5.93 -6.19 -1.48
N ILE A 93 4.79 -5.66 -1.04
CA ILE A 93 4.22 -5.99 0.26
C ILE A 93 2.89 -6.70 0.11
N PHE A 94 2.60 -7.55 1.07
CA PHE A 94 1.31 -8.22 1.27
C PHE A 94 0.77 -7.82 2.63
N PHE A 95 -0.51 -7.55 2.70
CA PHE A 95 -1.15 -7.12 3.92
C PHE A 95 -2.53 -7.75 4.09
N SER A 96 -3.03 -7.78 5.31
CA SER A 96 -4.38 -8.21 5.65
C SER A 96 -4.74 -7.73 7.06
N GLU A 97 -6.00 -7.39 7.29
CA GLU A 97 -6.55 -7.20 8.63
C GLU A 97 -6.68 -8.54 9.39
N ASN A 98 -6.67 -9.67 8.67
CA ASN A 98 -6.75 -11.00 9.24
C ASN A 98 -5.38 -11.69 9.23
N LYS A 99 -4.83 -11.92 10.43
CA LYS A 99 -3.51 -12.54 10.61
C LYS A 99 -3.43 -13.93 9.99
N SER A 100 -4.37 -14.81 10.29
CA SER A 100 -4.37 -16.19 9.78
C SER A 100 -4.43 -16.25 8.25
N LYS A 101 -5.18 -15.34 7.62
CA LYS A 101 -5.23 -15.24 6.17
C LYS A 101 -3.86 -14.84 5.60
N LEU A 102 -3.18 -13.91 6.24
CA LEU A 102 -1.87 -13.48 5.81
C LEU A 102 -0.80 -14.55 6.03
N GLU A 103 -0.84 -15.26 7.17
CA GLU A 103 0.06 -16.37 7.47
C GLU A 103 -0.05 -17.51 6.44
N LYS A 104 -1.27 -17.86 6.03
CA LYS A 104 -1.49 -18.85 4.95
C LYS A 104 -0.86 -18.38 3.64
N LYS A 105 -1.03 -17.10 3.31
CA LYS A 105 -0.43 -16.50 2.11
C LYS A 105 1.10 -16.47 2.19
N TYR A 106 1.65 -16.10 3.33
CA TYR A 106 3.08 -16.10 3.61
C TYR A 106 3.70 -17.48 3.38
N ASN A 107 3.14 -18.51 4.00
CA ASN A 107 3.61 -19.87 3.86
C ASN A 107 3.53 -20.37 2.41
N LYS A 108 2.41 -20.10 1.72
CA LYS A 108 2.23 -20.48 0.31
C LYS A 108 3.28 -19.85 -0.60
N ILE A 109 3.58 -18.58 -0.40
CA ILE A 109 4.59 -17.84 -1.19
C ILE A 109 5.99 -18.36 -0.88
N ARG A 110 6.34 -18.49 0.40
CA ARG A 110 7.64 -19.04 0.84
C ARG A 110 7.88 -20.42 0.24
N ASP A 111 6.89 -21.30 0.33
CA ASP A 111 7.02 -22.68 -0.16
C ASP A 111 7.11 -22.73 -1.69
N LYS A 112 6.41 -21.81 -2.39
CA LYS A 112 6.55 -21.67 -3.84
C LYS A 112 7.98 -21.31 -4.24
N PHE A 113 8.57 -20.30 -3.60
CA PHE A 113 9.95 -19.90 -3.87
C PHE A 113 10.96 -20.98 -3.47
N ARG A 114 10.72 -21.71 -2.37
CA ARG A 114 11.61 -22.83 -1.96
C ARG A 114 11.60 -24.01 -2.92
N LYS A 115 10.50 -24.23 -3.62
CA LYS A 115 10.39 -25.27 -4.67
C LYS A 115 11.06 -24.86 -5.98
N ASP A 116 11.17 -23.55 -6.20
CA ASP A 116 11.86 -22.99 -7.35
C ASP A 116 13.37 -23.05 -7.12
N GLN A 117 14.03 -24.01 -7.78
CA GLN A 117 15.47 -24.21 -7.65
C GLN A 117 16.31 -23.07 -8.26
N SER A 118 15.67 -22.15 -8.98
CA SER A 118 16.34 -20.99 -9.57
C SER A 118 16.61 -19.86 -8.59
N THR A 119 15.99 -19.87 -7.40
CA THR A 119 16.14 -18.80 -6.39
C THR A 119 16.37 -19.34 -4.99
N THR A 120 17.18 -18.65 -4.22
CA THR A 120 17.40 -18.92 -2.80
C THR A 120 16.52 -18.00 -1.95
N VAL A 121 15.65 -18.57 -1.12
CA VAL A 121 14.80 -17.81 -0.20
C VAL A 121 15.50 -17.61 1.13
N LYS A 122 15.66 -16.36 1.53
CA LYS A 122 16.20 -15.96 2.84
C LYS A 122 15.12 -15.21 3.63
N CYS A 123 14.66 -15.80 4.71
CA CYS A 123 13.78 -15.10 5.65
C CYS A 123 14.63 -14.21 6.55
N LEU A 124 14.25 -12.96 6.67
CA LEU A 124 14.87 -12.03 7.62
C LEU A 124 14.48 -12.41 9.03
N GLU A 125 15.42 -12.28 9.96
CA GLU A 125 15.14 -12.51 11.38
C GLU A 125 14.20 -11.43 11.94
N PRO A 126 13.33 -11.75 12.90
CA PRO A 126 12.50 -10.76 13.55
C PRO A 126 13.33 -9.61 14.12
N GLY A 127 12.98 -8.39 13.76
CA GLY A 127 13.71 -7.18 14.19
C GLY A 127 14.89 -6.78 13.32
N GLU A 128 15.31 -7.60 12.34
CA GLU A 128 16.36 -7.25 11.38
C GLU A 128 15.92 -6.10 10.47
N PHE A 129 14.65 -6.10 10.08
CA PHE A 129 13.99 -5.01 9.36
C PHE A 129 12.65 -4.69 10.01
N LYS A 130 12.29 -3.42 10.10
CA LYS A 130 10.99 -2.97 10.60
C LYS A 130 10.41 -1.89 9.71
N PHE A 131 9.14 -2.04 9.34
CA PHE A 131 8.40 -0.99 8.65
C PHE A 131 8.16 0.20 9.58
N ASN A 132 8.44 1.40 9.10
CA ASN A 132 8.03 2.64 9.76
C ASN A 132 6.57 2.91 9.42
N ILE A 133 5.76 3.14 10.45
CA ILE A 133 4.35 3.45 10.30
C ILE A 133 4.20 4.79 9.60
N LEU A 134 3.30 4.85 8.62
CA LEU A 134 2.94 6.07 7.91
C LEU A 134 1.67 6.63 8.53
N GLU A 135 1.70 7.91 8.89
CA GLU A 135 0.52 8.64 9.34
C GLU A 135 -0.22 9.20 8.12
N TRP A 136 -1.55 9.09 8.14
CA TRP A 136 -2.38 9.68 7.11
C TRP A 136 -2.56 11.17 7.41
N THR A 137 -2.20 12.04 6.48
CA THR A 137 -2.44 13.47 6.55
C THR A 137 -3.33 13.91 5.40
N GLU A 138 -4.35 14.69 5.71
CA GLU A 138 -5.31 15.19 4.71
C GLU A 138 -4.68 16.13 3.68
N HIS A 139 -3.50 16.67 3.98
CA HIS A 139 -2.83 17.72 3.20
C HIS A 139 -1.93 17.21 2.05
N GLU A 140 -1.68 15.91 1.94
CA GLU A 140 -0.76 15.36 0.93
C GLU A 140 -1.42 15.06 -0.44
N ARG A 141 -2.65 15.53 -0.66
CA ARG A 141 -3.40 15.31 -1.92
C ARG A 141 -3.66 16.59 -2.73
N LEU A 142 -2.74 17.53 -2.70
CA LEU A 142 -2.82 18.70 -3.60
C LEU A 142 -1.87 18.55 -4.78
#